data_271bb76e471ae697f59edbc28cc941f1
#
_entry.id   271bb76e471ae697f59edbc28cc941f1
#
_cell.length_a   1.000
_cell.length_b   1.000
_cell.length_c   1.000
_cell.angle_alpha   90.00
_cell.angle_beta   90.00
_cell.angle_gamma   90.00
#
_symmetry.space_group_name_H-M   'P 1'
#
loop_
_entity.id
_entity.type
_entity.pdbx_description
1 polymer ?
#
loop_
_entity_poly.entity_id
_entity_poly.type
_entity_poly.pdbx_seq_one_letter_code
_entity_poly.pdbx_strand_id
1 'polypeptide(L)'
;MIDKEARKLETLEKLLGIPRQWYSQMSRGELPSITMPTRTKRNIEYDEDTEVWKYGDRERLREAGSEKSALHILKMAYVIWFIRHQIKESRSSTLRELYYISEGWKKAKFAAQNDSNLLIEDLEILTDVQREQFNLRPEEDGASIFGPLRIREETRRGSKDIHCGDDVGEAGYQIPTNVEKLEFLEHDAEMVIAIETGGMYARLIENGFDEKYNAILVHLKGQPARSTRRVLNRLAKEFELPVTVFTDGDPWSYRIYASVAYGSIKSAHISEILATPSARFIGVQPSDIRDYDLPSDKLTEQDVSALKSELTDPRFATDYWTEQINLQLSLNLKSEQQAFAARGLDFVTDEYLPARLSSMGVLRR
;
A
#
# COMPACT_ATOMS: atom_id res chain seq x y z
N MET A 1 -1.54 23.44 -3.35
CA MET A 1 -1.05 23.11 -1.98
C MET A 1 -2.23 23.22 -1.02
N ILE A 2 -2.73 22.10 -0.51
CA ILE A 2 -3.75 22.17 0.55
C ILE A 2 -3.00 22.56 1.82
N ASP A 3 -3.41 23.65 2.42
CA ASP A 3 -2.83 24.15 3.67
C ASP A 3 -2.84 23.05 4.75
N LYS A 4 -1.70 22.78 5.37
CA LYS A 4 -1.51 21.78 6.42
C LYS A 4 -2.46 22.00 7.62
N GLU A 5 -2.71 23.27 7.96
CA GLU A 5 -3.67 23.61 9.01
C GLU A 5 -5.10 23.34 8.55
N ALA A 6 -5.45 23.57 7.28
CA ALA A 6 -6.76 23.21 6.75
C ALA A 6 -7.02 21.71 6.80
N ARG A 7 -6.05 20.87 6.40
CA ARG A 7 -6.15 19.39 6.52
C ARG A 7 -6.33 18.94 7.97
N LYS A 8 -5.57 19.54 8.88
CA LYS A 8 -5.66 19.25 10.32
C LYS A 8 -7.04 19.61 10.89
N LEU A 9 -7.57 20.74 10.49
CA LEU A 9 -8.91 21.17 10.91
C LEU A 9 -9.99 20.25 10.33
N GLU A 10 -9.91 19.90 9.06
CA GLU A 10 -10.82 18.95 8.42
C GLU A 10 -10.80 17.58 9.11
N THR A 11 -9.61 17.04 9.37
CA THR A 11 -9.45 15.78 10.12
C THR A 11 -10.11 15.85 11.50
N LEU A 12 -9.89 16.94 12.24
CA LEU A 12 -10.50 17.14 13.55
C LEU A 12 -12.03 17.26 13.47
N GLU A 13 -12.56 17.96 12.49
CA GLU A 13 -14.01 18.11 12.29
C GLU A 13 -14.68 16.77 12.01
N LYS A 14 -14.14 15.99 11.06
CA LYS A 14 -14.64 14.65 10.74
C LYS A 14 -14.59 13.73 11.97
N LEU A 15 -13.45 13.72 12.67
CA LEU A 15 -13.25 12.89 13.86
C LEU A 15 -14.22 13.27 14.99
N LEU A 16 -14.42 14.56 15.24
CA LEU A 16 -15.31 15.07 16.32
C LEU A 16 -16.79 15.00 15.94
N GLY A 17 -17.12 14.77 14.68
CA GLY A 17 -18.48 14.48 14.22
C GLY A 17 -19.09 13.28 14.96
N ILE A 18 -18.29 12.24 15.19
CA ILE A 18 -18.73 11.01 15.86
C ILE A 18 -19.22 11.28 17.31
N PRO A 19 -18.41 11.84 18.23
CA PRO A 19 -18.89 12.12 19.58
C PRO A 19 -19.96 13.20 19.63
N ARG A 20 -20.03 14.15 18.68
CA ARG A 20 -21.15 15.10 18.59
C ARG A 20 -22.46 14.38 18.25
N GLN A 21 -22.45 13.39 17.36
CA GLN A 21 -23.60 12.54 17.07
C GLN A 21 -24.07 11.80 18.33
N TRP A 22 -23.15 11.18 19.07
CA TRP A 22 -23.49 10.48 20.32
C TRP A 22 -24.09 11.44 21.37
N TYR A 23 -23.51 12.63 21.53
CA TYR A 23 -24.05 13.64 22.41
C TYR A 23 -25.49 14.02 22.02
N SER A 24 -25.75 14.22 20.74
CA SER A 24 -27.08 14.51 20.22
C SER A 24 -28.09 13.37 20.49
N GLN A 25 -27.69 12.12 20.29
CA GLN A 25 -28.51 10.94 20.61
C GLN A 25 -28.85 10.90 22.09
N MET A 26 -27.85 10.98 22.97
CA MET A 26 -28.06 10.98 24.43
C MET A 26 -28.92 12.15 24.91
N SER A 27 -28.81 13.31 24.28
CA SER A 27 -29.65 14.49 24.62
C SER A 27 -31.13 14.25 24.30
N ARG A 28 -31.44 13.31 23.39
CA ARG A 28 -32.82 12.90 23.11
C ARG A 28 -33.27 11.64 23.86
N GLY A 29 -32.43 11.15 24.80
CA GLY A 29 -32.68 9.92 25.53
C GLY A 29 -32.43 8.63 24.75
N GLU A 30 -31.73 8.74 23.61
CA GLU A 30 -31.35 7.60 22.77
C GLU A 30 -29.99 7.05 23.22
N LEU A 31 -29.74 5.76 22.94
CA LEU A 31 -28.42 5.18 23.17
C LEU A 31 -27.43 5.63 22.09
N PRO A 32 -26.18 5.93 22.44
CA PRO A 32 -25.17 6.24 21.44
C PRO A 32 -24.95 5.05 20.52
N SER A 33 -24.92 5.33 19.23
CA SER A 33 -24.79 4.33 18.19
C SER A 33 -23.94 4.82 17.01
N ILE A 34 -23.41 3.87 16.24
CA ILE A 34 -22.71 4.08 14.97
C ILE A 34 -23.21 3.06 13.94
N THR A 35 -23.30 3.50 12.70
CA THR A 35 -23.55 2.63 11.54
C THR A 35 -22.30 2.56 10.68
N MET A 36 -21.91 1.39 10.26
CA MET A 36 -20.73 1.18 9.43
C MET A 36 -20.85 -0.08 8.55
N PRO A 37 -20.15 -0.14 7.41
CA PRO A 37 -20.13 -1.33 6.58
C PRO A 37 -19.66 -2.57 7.35
N THR A 38 -20.26 -3.72 7.06
CA THR A 38 -19.80 -4.99 7.63
C THR A 38 -18.51 -5.43 6.93
N ARG A 39 -17.50 -5.82 7.75
CA ARG A 39 -16.18 -6.26 7.26
C ARG A 39 -16.13 -7.76 6.92
N THR A 40 -17.23 -8.32 6.48
CA THR A 40 -17.27 -9.72 6.08
C THR A 40 -16.90 -9.86 4.59
N LYS A 41 -16.24 -10.95 4.23
CA LYS A 41 -15.95 -11.25 2.81
C LYS A 41 -17.19 -11.17 1.90
N ARG A 42 -18.38 -11.40 2.46
CA ARG A 42 -19.66 -11.31 1.73
C ARG A 42 -20.13 -9.87 1.46
N ASN A 43 -19.47 -8.88 2.03
CA ASN A 43 -19.74 -7.45 1.86
C ASN A 43 -18.55 -6.70 1.31
N ILE A 44 -17.53 -7.41 0.82
CA ILE A 44 -16.37 -6.81 0.18
C ILE A 44 -16.33 -7.40 -1.22
N GLU A 45 -16.51 -6.55 -2.21
CA GLU A 45 -16.65 -6.91 -3.61
C GLU A 45 -15.49 -6.30 -4.39
N TYR A 46 -15.07 -6.99 -5.44
CA TYR A 46 -14.14 -6.46 -6.42
C TYR A 46 -14.94 -5.66 -7.43
N ASP A 47 -14.68 -4.38 -7.51
CA ASP A 47 -15.33 -3.49 -8.47
C ASP A 47 -14.56 -3.55 -9.79
N GLU A 48 -15.19 -4.10 -10.82
CA GLU A 48 -14.59 -4.29 -12.14
C GLU A 48 -14.34 -2.97 -12.88
N ASP A 49 -15.11 -1.92 -12.59
CA ASP A 49 -14.96 -0.61 -13.24
C ASP A 49 -13.74 0.16 -12.72
N THR A 50 -13.49 0.07 -11.42
CA THR A 50 -12.35 0.75 -10.76
C THR A 50 -11.19 -0.18 -10.47
N GLU A 51 -11.36 -1.48 -10.70
CA GLU A 51 -10.38 -2.55 -10.47
C GLU A 51 -9.82 -2.59 -9.05
N VAL A 52 -10.64 -2.25 -8.04
CA VAL A 52 -10.25 -2.29 -6.62
C VAL A 52 -11.30 -2.95 -5.75
N TRP A 53 -10.89 -3.40 -4.56
CA TRP A 53 -11.80 -3.91 -3.54
C TRP A 53 -12.55 -2.77 -2.87
N LYS A 54 -13.89 -2.90 -2.78
CA LYS A 54 -14.80 -1.94 -2.12
C LYS A 54 -15.73 -2.65 -1.14
N TYR A 55 -16.27 -1.88 -0.20
CA TYR A 55 -17.40 -2.36 0.60
C TYR A 55 -18.69 -2.32 -0.20
N GLY A 56 -19.50 -3.37 -0.07
CA GLY A 56 -20.89 -3.38 -0.54
C GLY A 56 -21.83 -2.66 0.44
N ASP A 57 -23.13 -2.76 0.17
CA ASP A 57 -24.19 -1.98 0.83
C ASP A 57 -24.61 -2.51 2.22
N ARG A 58 -24.03 -3.60 2.71
CA ARG A 58 -24.42 -4.18 4.00
C ARG A 58 -23.77 -3.43 5.15
N GLU A 59 -24.61 -2.76 5.90
CA GLU A 59 -24.23 -2.03 7.10
C GLU A 59 -24.60 -2.78 8.38
N ARG A 60 -23.96 -2.40 9.47
CA ARG A 60 -24.26 -2.84 10.80
C ARG A 60 -24.40 -1.64 11.73
N LEU A 61 -25.57 -1.54 12.36
CA LEU A 61 -25.77 -0.66 13.52
C LEU A 61 -25.10 -1.28 14.74
N ARG A 62 -24.29 -0.50 15.44
CA ARG A 62 -23.76 -0.83 16.77
C ARG A 62 -24.25 0.21 17.77
N GLU A 63 -25.20 -0.18 18.58
CA GLU A 63 -25.80 0.64 19.62
C GLU A 63 -25.30 0.20 20.99
N ALA A 64 -25.16 1.12 21.97
CA ALA A 64 -24.69 0.83 23.31
C ALA A 64 -25.72 0.06 24.18
N GLY A 65 -26.58 -0.74 23.60
CA GLY A 65 -27.61 -1.55 24.26
C GLY A 65 -27.11 -2.83 24.95
N SER A 66 -25.83 -3.16 24.81
CA SER A 66 -25.18 -4.29 25.50
C SER A 66 -23.83 -3.86 26.07
N GLU A 67 -23.36 -4.55 27.11
CA GLU A 67 -22.05 -4.27 27.73
C GLU A 67 -20.92 -4.26 26.67
N LYS A 68 -20.89 -5.25 25.79
CA LYS A 68 -19.90 -5.37 24.73
C LYS A 68 -19.94 -4.19 23.77
N SER A 69 -21.12 -3.76 23.35
CA SER A 69 -21.28 -2.63 22.43
C SER A 69 -20.98 -1.29 23.10
N ALA A 70 -21.44 -1.09 24.36
CA ALA A 70 -21.13 0.08 25.16
C ALA A 70 -19.62 0.21 25.39
N LEU A 71 -18.95 -0.89 25.72
CA LEU A 71 -17.49 -0.92 25.87
C LEU A 71 -16.75 -0.56 24.57
N HIS A 72 -17.25 -0.99 23.42
CA HIS A 72 -16.64 -0.63 22.12
C HIS A 72 -16.78 0.88 21.85
N ILE A 73 -17.96 1.47 22.09
CA ILE A 73 -18.19 2.92 21.95
C ILE A 73 -17.31 3.69 22.94
N LEU A 74 -17.19 3.21 24.18
CA LEU A 74 -16.29 3.80 25.18
C LEU A 74 -14.83 3.79 24.71
N LYS A 75 -14.33 2.65 24.21
CA LYS A 75 -12.97 2.56 23.66
C LYS A 75 -12.77 3.53 22.50
N MET A 76 -13.74 3.62 21.59
CA MET A 76 -13.70 4.56 20.48
C MET A 76 -13.64 6.02 20.96
N ALA A 77 -14.41 6.38 21.99
CA ALA A 77 -14.35 7.73 22.59
C ALA A 77 -12.96 8.05 23.16
N TYR A 78 -12.32 7.10 23.85
CA TYR A 78 -10.95 7.26 24.34
C TYR A 78 -9.93 7.41 23.21
N VAL A 79 -10.06 6.63 22.15
CA VAL A 79 -9.17 6.74 20.96
C VAL A 79 -9.37 8.09 20.27
N ILE A 80 -10.61 8.54 20.07
CA ILE A 80 -10.91 9.86 19.48
C ILE A 80 -10.29 10.97 20.34
N TRP A 81 -10.45 10.90 21.66
CA TRP A 81 -9.83 11.85 22.60
C TRP A 81 -8.31 11.85 22.47
N PHE A 82 -7.68 10.68 22.41
CA PHE A 82 -6.24 10.52 22.25
C PHE A 82 -5.75 11.10 20.92
N ILE A 83 -6.38 10.74 19.81
CA ILE A 83 -6.04 11.26 18.47
C ILE A 83 -6.17 12.79 18.44
N ARG A 84 -7.28 13.33 18.95
CA ARG A 84 -7.47 14.78 19.06
C ARG A 84 -6.35 15.45 19.85
N HIS A 85 -5.93 14.86 20.96
CA HIS A 85 -4.86 15.40 21.80
C HIS A 85 -3.53 15.41 21.03
N GLN A 86 -3.14 14.30 20.44
CA GLN A 86 -1.87 14.24 19.70
C GLN A 86 -1.85 15.14 18.45
N ILE A 87 -2.98 15.31 17.74
CA ILE A 87 -3.07 16.27 16.63
C ILE A 87 -2.86 17.70 17.14
N LYS A 88 -3.51 18.08 18.23
CA LYS A 88 -3.36 19.42 18.83
C LYS A 88 -1.95 19.72 19.30
N GLU A 89 -1.31 18.73 19.92
CA GLU A 89 0.07 18.85 20.43
C GLU A 89 1.13 18.63 19.33
N SER A 90 0.71 18.42 18.08
CA SER A 90 1.59 18.10 16.94
C SER A 90 2.52 16.91 17.25
N ARG A 91 2.03 15.93 18.00
CA ARG A 91 2.69 14.67 18.32
C ARG A 91 2.17 13.56 17.42
N SER A 92 2.93 12.49 17.35
CA SER A 92 2.52 11.26 16.66
C SER A 92 2.87 10.05 17.51
N SER A 93 2.14 8.97 17.32
CA SER A 93 2.42 7.67 17.93
C SER A 93 2.34 6.56 16.89
N THR A 94 2.91 5.40 17.23
CA THR A 94 2.67 4.17 16.47
C THR A 94 1.37 3.51 16.93
N LEU A 95 0.83 2.59 16.14
CA LEU A 95 -0.30 1.77 16.54
C LEU A 95 -0.01 0.95 17.81
N ARG A 96 1.24 0.52 17.97
CA ARG A 96 1.69 -0.22 19.15
C ARG A 96 1.75 0.65 20.40
N GLU A 97 2.24 1.88 20.27
CA GLU A 97 2.21 2.85 21.38
C GLU A 97 0.79 3.14 21.82
N LEU A 98 -0.17 3.29 20.88
CA LEU A 98 -1.60 3.43 21.22
C LEU A 98 -2.10 2.26 22.05
N TYR A 99 -1.74 1.03 21.68
CA TYR A 99 -2.10 -0.16 22.45
C TYR A 99 -1.57 -0.07 23.89
N TYR A 100 -0.28 0.23 24.09
CA TYR A 100 0.32 0.37 25.42
C TYR A 100 -0.25 1.54 26.22
N ILE A 101 -0.53 2.66 25.58
CA ILE A 101 -1.18 3.82 26.26
C ILE A 101 -2.56 3.42 26.77
N SER A 102 -3.28 2.56 26.05
CA SER A 102 -4.60 2.08 26.46
C SER A 102 -4.59 1.28 27.77
N GLU A 103 -3.45 0.72 28.18
CA GLU A 103 -3.33 0.01 29.48
C GLU A 103 -3.71 0.90 30.67
N GLY A 104 -3.52 2.23 30.55
CA GLY A 104 -3.97 3.21 31.53
C GLY A 104 -5.47 3.55 31.48
N TRP A 105 -6.23 3.06 30.51
CA TRP A 105 -7.64 3.44 30.30
C TRP A 105 -8.65 2.59 31.09
N LYS A 106 -8.22 1.86 32.10
CA LYS A 106 -9.08 1.04 32.96
C LYS A 106 -9.96 0.07 32.14
N LYS A 107 -11.29 0.25 32.20
CA LYS A 107 -12.24 -0.59 31.44
C LYS A 107 -12.12 -0.42 29.91
N ALA A 108 -11.61 0.71 29.44
CA ALA A 108 -11.44 0.98 28.01
C ALA A 108 -10.14 0.40 27.42
N LYS A 109 -9.29 -0.26 28.20
CA LYS A 109 -8.07 -0.88 27.69
C LYS A 109 -8.36 -1.95 26.63
N PHE A 110 -7.45 -2.12 25.68
CA PHE A 110 -7.55 -3.19 24.70
C PHE A 110 -7.04 -4.53 25.27
N ALA A 111 -7.66 -5.63 24.87
CA ALA A 111 -7.21 -6.96 25.26
C ALA A 111 -5.99 -7.41 24.45
N ALA A 112 -5.89 -6.97 23.20
CA ALA A 112 -4.79 -7.27 22.29
C ALA A 112 -4.53 -6.09 21.34
N GLN A 113 -3.31 -6.00 20.80
CA GLN A 113 -2.95 -4.97 19.82
C GLN A 113 -3.86 -4.98 18.58
N ASN A 114 -4.27 -6.18 18.14
CA ASN A 114 -5.18 -6.31 17.01
C ASN A 114 -6.53 -5.62 17.24
N ASP A 115 -7.02 -5.57 18.49
CA ASP A 115 -8.29 -4.88 18.80
C ASP A 115 -8.16 -3.37 18.63
N SER A 116 -7.01 -2.79 19.00
CA SER A 116 -6.74 -1.37 18.77
C SER A 116 -6.61 -1.06 17.28
N ASN A 117 -5.92 -1.92 16.51
CA ASN A 117 -5.77 -1.75 15.08
C ASN A 117 -7.12 -1.78 14.35
N LEU A 118 -7.99 -2.74 14.69
CA LEU A 118 -9.34 -2.84 14.12
C LEU A 118 -10.19 -1.60 14.44
N LEU A 119 -10.04 -1.01 15.64
CA LEU A 119 -10.78 0.20 15.99
C LEU A 119 -10.28 1.43 15.23
N ILE A 120 -8.99 1.52 14.95
CA ILE A 120 -8.45 2.57 14.07
C ILE A 120 -8.99 2.42 12.65
N GLU A 121 -9.08 1.19 12.12
CA GLU A 121 -9.72 0.94 10.81
C GLU A 121 -11.21 1.32 10.84
N ASP A 122 -11.94 1.09 11.95
CA ASP A 122 -13.31 1.59 12.11
C ASP A 122 -13.37 3.11 12.00
N LEU A 123 -12.43 3.84 12.60
CA LEU A 123 -12.35 5.29 12.50
C LEU A 123 -11.98 5.75 11.08
N GLU A 124 -11.07 5.08 10.39
CA GLU A 124 -10.77 5.37 8.97
C GLU A 124 -12.03 5.28 8.12
N ILE A 125 -12.84 4.24 8.31
CA ILE A 125 -14.11 4.03 7.58
C ILE A 125 -15.14 5.11 7.93
N LEU A 126 -15.34 5.39 9.22
CA LEU A 126 -16.37 6.33 9.69
C LEU A 126 -16.09 7.77 9.31
N THR A 127 -14.83 8.15 9.17
CA THR A 127 -14.41 9.52 8.91
C THR A 127 -13.96 9.76 7.48
N ASP A 128 -13.72 8.69 6.71
CA ASP A 128 -13.04 8.76 5.42
C ASP A 128 -11.72 9.54 5.52
N VAL A 129 -10.95 9.23 6.57
CA VAL A 129 -9.64 9.85 6.87
C VAL A 129 -8.63 8.76 7.17
N GLN A 130 -7.46 8.83 6.55
CA GLN A 130 -6.39 7.87 6.76
C GLN A 130 -5.76 8.03 8.16
N ARG A 131 -5.31 6.90 8.75
CA ARG A 131 -4.63 6.88 10.06
C ARG A 131 -3.38 7.76 10.12
N GLU A 132 -2.72 7.98 9.01
CA GLU A 132 -1.57 8.87 8.89
C GLU A 132 -1.94 10.33 9.19
N GLN A 133 -3.19 10.74 8.85
CA GLN A 133 -3.73 12.06 9.19
C GLN A 133 -4.17 12.16 10.66
N PHE A 134 -4.44 11.02 11.29
CA PHE A 134 -4.62 10.93 12.75
C PHE A 134 -3.29 11.07 13.51
N ASN A 135 -2.17 11.25 12.81
CA ASN A 135 -0.80 11.18 13.34
C ASN A 135 -0.46 9.79 13.93
N LEU A 136 -1.13 8.73 13.46
CA LEU A 136 -0.80 7.35 13.78
C LEU A 136 0.12 6.79 12.70
N ARG A 137 1.33 6.40 13.10
CA ARG A 137 2.34 5.85 12.19
C ARG A 137 2.22 4.32 12.16
N PRO A 138 2.28 3.69 10.98
CA PRO A 138 2.54 2.26 10.89
C PRO A 138 3.93 1.94 11.46
N GLU A 139 4.14 0.70 11.87
CA GLU A 139 5.46 0.21 12.31
C GLU A 139 6.33 -0.22 11.12
N GLU A 140 5.72 -0.40 9.97
CA GLU A 140 6.39 -0.82 8.76
C GLU A 140 7.27 0.32 8.25
N ASP A 141 8.55 0.02 8.02
CA ASP A 141 9.47 0.94 7.38
C ASP A 141 9.10 1.08 5.90
N GLY A 142 9.07 2.30 5.43
CA GLY A 142 8.97 2.60 4.01
C GLY A 142 10.17 2.03 3.25
N ALA A 143 9.95 1.79 1.97
CA ALA A 143 11.01 1.40 1.05
C ALA A 143 11.73 2.64 0.50
N SER A 144 12.48 2.52 -0.59
CA SER A 144 13.29 3.59 -1.14
C SER A 144 12.84 3.96 -2.55
N ILE A 145 13.08 5.22 -2.92
CA ILE A 145 12.93 5.76 -4.28
C ILE A 145 14.32 6.18 -4.78
N PHE A 146 14.61 5.89 -6.05
CA PHE A 146 15.80 6.37 -6.74
C PHE A 146 15.46 6.81 -8.16
N GLY A 147 16.12 7.85 -8.66
CA GLY A 147 15.99 8.31 -10.03
C GLY A 147 15.49 9.75 -10.19
N PRO A 148 15.06 10.15 -11.39
CA PRO A 148 14.81 11.55 -11.79
C PRO A 148 13.48 12.09 -11.22
N LEU A 149 13.39 12.20 -9.90
CA LEU A 149 12.26 12.77 -9.16
C LEU A 149 12.76 13.78 -8.15
N ARG A 150 12.23 14.99 -8.19
CA ARG A 150 12.47 16.01 -7.18
C ARG A 150 11.29 16.12 -6.22
N ILE A 151 11.58 16.02 -4.95
CA ILE A 151 10.60 16.11 -3.87
C ILE A 151 10.95 17.25 -2.93
N ARG A 152 9.94 17.74 -2.22
CA ARG A 152 10.12 18.63 -1.06
C ARG A 152 9.68 17.94 0.20
N GLU A 153 10.56 17.92 1.18
CA GLU A 153 10.32 17.36 2.50
C GLU A 153 10.41 18.46 3.57
N GLU A 154 9.47 18.44 4.53
CA GLU A 154 9.54 19.29 5.70
C GLU A 154 10.52 18.72 6.73
N THR A 155 11.55 19.49 7.03
CA THR A 155 12.54 19.17 8.05
C THR A 155 12.38 20.06 9.28
N ARG A 156 13.13 19.80 10.35
CA ARG A 156 13.17 20.65 11.55
C ARG A 156 13.66 22.07 11.30
N ARG A 157 14.36 22.31 10.19
CA ARG A 157 14.98 23.59 9.83
C ARG A 157 14.27 24.28 8.64
N GLY A 158 13.10 23.81 8.27
CA GLY A 158 12.35 24.27 7.12
C GLY A 158 12.26 23.21 6.02
N SER A 159 11.71 23.58 4.88
CA SER A 159 11.58 22.68 3.74
C SER A 159 12.93 22.48 3.04
N LYS A 160 13.15 21.28 2.54
CA LYS A 160 14.32 20.91 1.72
C LYS A 160 13.84 20.23 0.45
N ASP A 161 14.32 20.70 -0.68
CA ASP A 161 14.15 20.03 -1.97
C ASP A 161 15.27 19.01 -2.15
N ILE A 162 14.91 17.81 -2.59
CA ILE A 162 15.80 16.65 -2.71
C ILE A 162 15.55 16.02 -4.08
N HIS A 163 16.61 15.85 -4.86
CA HIS A 163 16.58 15.00 -6.05
C HIS A 163 16.86 13.55 -5.65
N CYS A 164 15.92 12.64 -5.98
CA CYS A 164 15.98 11.25 -5.51
C CYS A 164 17.08 10.39 -6.19
N GLY A 165 17.79 10.92 -7.16
CA GLY A 165 19.00 10.35 -7.73
C GLY A 165 20.25 11.08 -7.23
N ASP A 166 20.40 12.38 -7.56
CA ASP A 166 21.64 13.12 -7.39
C ASP A 166 21.97 13.50 -5.94
N ASP A 167 20.94 13.75 -5.11
CA ASP A 167 21.11 14.22 -3.74
C ASP A 167 21.13 13.07 -2.70
N VAL A 168 21.05 11.81 -3.15
CA VAL A 168 21.03 10.63 -2.30
C VAL A 168 22.08 9.63 -2.73
N GLY A 169 22.51 8.72 -1.83
CA GLY A 169 23.38 7.62 -2.20
C GLY A 169 22.59 6.44 -2.82
N GLU A 170 23.29 5.37 -3.17
CA GLU A 170 22.73 4.15 -3.79
C GLU A 170 21.58 3.49 -3.01
N ALA A 171 21.43 3.79 -1.71
CA ALA A 171 20.29 3.34 -0.92
C ALA A 171 18.98 4.04 -1.30
N GLY A 172 19.05 5.14 -2.04
CA GLY A 172 17.91 5.93 -2.45
C GLY A 172 17.31 6.81 -1.34
N TYR A 173 16.29 7.58 -1.68
CA TYR A 173 15.50 8.35 -0.72
C TYR A 173 14.52 7.42 0.01
N GLN A 174 14.62 7.37 1.33
CA GLN A 174 13.72 6.54 2.13
C GLN A 174 12.33 7.14 2.23
N ILE A 175 11.31 6.39 1.81
CA ILE A 175 9.91 6.81 1.86
C ILE A 175 9.47 6.96 3.33
N PRO A 176 9.01 8.14 3.76
CA PRO A 176 8.52 8.34 5.11
C PRO A 176 7.17 7.61 5.31
N THR A 177 6.87 7.26 6.55
CA THR A 177 5.60 6.59 6.89
C THR A 177 4.36 7.44 6.57
N ASN A 178 4.47 8.77 6.58
CA ASN A 178 3.42 9.68 6.16
C ASN A 178 3.81 10.39 4.86
N VAL A 179 3.41 9.81 3.76
CA VAL A 179 3.69 10.30 2.39
C VAL A 179 2.99 11.62 2.07
N GLU A 180 1.92 11.96 2.78
CA GLU A 180 1.20 13.23 2.58
C GLU A 180 2.01 14.47 3.03
N LYS A 181 3.15 14.25 3.69
CA LYS A 181 4.12 15.30 4.02
C LYS A 181 5.12 15.58 2.90
N LEU A 182 5.17 14.73 1.90
CA LEU A 182 5.99 14.93 0.72
C LEU A 182 5.21 15.72 -0.33
N GLU A 183 5.83 16.72 -0.88
CA GLU A 183 5.38 17.39 -2.10
C GLU A 183 6.23 16.88 -3.27
N PHE A 184 5.60 16.32 -4.28
CA PHE A 184 6.26 15.98 -5.53
C PHE A 184 6.33 17.24 -6.39
N LEU A 185 7.54 17.65 -6.80
CA LEU A 185 7.77 18.93 -7.46
C LEU A 185 7.82 18.78 -8.98
N GLU A 186 8.81 18.03 -9.45
CA GLU A 186 9.11 17.85 -10.88
C GLU A 186 9.80 16.50 -11.09
N HIS A 187 9.77 16.01 -12.31
CA HIS A 187 10.46 14.81 -12.74
C HIS A 187 10.83 14.89 -14.22
N ASP A 188 11.89 14.17 -14.61
CA ASP A 188 12.26 13.90 -15.99
C ASP A 188 11.97 12.42 -16.36
N ALA A 189 11.23 11.72 -15.51
CA ALA A 189 10.93 10.31 -15.69
C ALA A 189 9.88 10.06 -16.78
N GLU A 190 10.07 8.97 -17.53
CA GLU A 190 9.09 8.43 -18.48
C GLU A 190 8.28 7.27 -17.87
N MET A 191 8.76 6.66 -16.79
CA MET A 191 8.12 5.50 -16.15
C MET A 191 8.53 5.33 -14.70
N VAL A 192 7.77 4.47 -13.99
CA VAL A 192 8.09 3.98 -12.65
C VAL A 192 8.22 2.46 -12.70
N ILE A 193 9.31 1.93 -12.13
CA ILE A 193 9.49 0.49 -11.94
C ILE A 193 9.51 0.20 -10.44
N ALA A 194 8.53 -0.55 -9.96
CA ALA A 194 8.47 -1.05 -8.60
C ALA A 194 9.12 -2.43 -8.54
N ILE A 195 10.17 -2.59 -7.73
CA ILE A 195 11.05 -3.76 -7.69
C ILE A 195 10.92 -4.44 -6.32
N GLU A 196 10.63 -5.73 -6.30
CA GLU A 196 10.39 -6.47 -5.05
C GLU A 196 11.63 -6.59 -4.19
N THR A 197 12.76 -7.03 -4.79
CA THR A 197 13.96 -7.40 -4.03
C THR A 197 15.02 -6.30 -4.03
N GLY A 198 15.70 -6.14 -2.88
CA GLY A 198 16.76 -5.15 -2.73
C GLY A 198 17.97 -5.43 -3.63
N GLY A 199 18.28 -6.71 -3.89
CA GLY A 199 19.37 -7.10 -4.78
C GLY A 199 19.14 -6.67 -6.23
N MET A 200 17.92 -6.79 -6.73
CA MET A 200 17.58 -6.35 -8.07
C MET A 200 17.48 -4.81 -8.13
N TYR A 201 16.91 -4.18 -7.12
CA TYR A 201 16.89 -2.72 -7.01
C TYR A 201 18.29 -2.10 -7.06
N ALA A 202 19.22 -2.64 -6.27
CA ALA A 202 20.62 -2.19 -6.28
C ALA A 202 21.30 -2.45 -7.64
N ARG A 203 20.99 -3.59 -8.30
CA ARG A 203 21.52 -3.92 -9.62
C ARG A 203 21.09 -2.92 -10.70
N LEU A 204 19.83 -2.50 -10.68
CA LEU A 204 19.34 -1.51 -11.64
C LEU A 204 20.01 -0.15 -11.45
N ILE A 205 20.23 0.27 -10.19
CA ILE A 205 20.95 1.51 -9.87
C ILE A 205 22.42 1.42 -10.33
N GLU A 206 23.12 0.34 -9.95
CA GLU A 206 24.51 0.13 -10.31
C GLU A 206 24.75 0.16 -11.84
N ASN A 207 23.79 -0.37 -12.61
CA ASN A 207 23.85 -0.38 -14.06
C ASN A 207 23.29 0.90 -14.71
N GLY A 208 22.93 1.92 -13.92
CA GLY A 208 22.43 3.22 -14.42
C GLY A 208 21.12 3.13 -15.19
N PHE A 209 20.23 2.21 -14.82
CA PHE A 209 18.95 2.01 -15.52
C PHE A 209 18.06 3.25 -15.45
N ASP A 210 18.08 3.95 -14.32
CA ASP A 210 17.33 5.17 -14.08
C ASP A 210 17.72 6.30 -15.04
N GLU A 211 19.02 6.51 -15.27
CA GLU A 211 19.53 7.51 -16.21
C GLU A 211 19.33 7.07 -17.67
N LYS A 212 19.61 5.79 -17.97
CA LYS A 212 19.55 5.25 -19.33
C LYS A 212 18.13 5.27 -19.94
N TYR A 213 17.11 5.12 -19.07
CA TYR A 213 15.71 4.98 -19.50
C TYR A 213 14.77 6.00 -18.82
N ASN A 214 15.29 7.01 -18.17
CA ASN A 214 14.53 8.02 -17.43
C ASN A 214 13.48 7.36 -16.51
N ALA A 215 13.92 6.42 -15.68
CA ALA A 215 13.04 5.61 -14.84
C ALA A 215 13.14 5.99 -13.35
N ILE A 216 12.00 6.16 -12.69
CA ILE A 216 11.96 6.16 -11.23
C ILE A 216 11.93 4.71 -10.75
N LEU A 217 12.90 4.33 -9.93
CA LEU A 217 12.99 3.01 -9.31
C LEU A 217 12.42 3.07 -7.89
N VAL A 218 11.47 2.19 -7.58
CA VAL A 218 10.86 2.10 -6.25
C VAL A 218 11.08 0.70 -5.68
N HIS A 219 11.85 0.59 -4.61
CA HIS A 219 12.02 -0.67 -3.90
C HIS A 219 10.76 -1.00 -3.10
N LEU A 220 10.16 -2.17 -3.30
CA LEU A 220 8.97 -2.61 -2.56
C LEU A 220 9.30 -3.17 -1.18
N LYS A 221 10.49 -3.74 -1.01
CA LYS A 221 10.97 -4.40 0.23
C LYS A 221 10.08 -5.61 0.58
N GLY A 222 9.85 -6.48 -0.39
CA GLY A 222 8.88 -7.59 -0.30
C GLY A 222 7.44 -7.08 -0.34
N GLN A 223 6.61 -7.47 0.63
CA GLN A 223 5.22 -6.96 0.71
C GLN A 223 5.21 -5.46 0.99
N PRO A 224 4.76 -4.61 0.04
CA PRO A 224 4.91 -3.17 0.15
C PRO A 224 4.05 -2.58 1.26
N ALA A 225 4.67 -1.71 2.05
CA ALA A 225 4.00 -0.91 3.07
C ALA A 225 2.93 0.03 2.46
N ARG A 226 2.01 0.53 3.28
CA ARG A 226 0.99 1.52 2.84
C ARG A 226 1.64 2.76 2.23
N SER A 227 2.73 3.25 2.82
CA SER A 227 3.48 4.41 2.34
C SER A 227 4.05 4.18 0.94
N THR A 228 4.64 3.01 0.68
CA THR A 228 5.18 2.64 -0.64
C THR A 228 4.08 2.57 -1.69
N ARG A 229 2.96 1.90 -1.38
CA ARG A 229 1.80 1.85 -2.29
C ARG A 229 1.20 3.23 -2.55
N ARG A 230 1.14 4.08 -1.53
CA ARG A 230 0.67 5.46 -1.68
C ARG A 230 1.56 6.29 -2.60
N VAL A 231 2.89 6.12 -2.52
CA VAL A 231 3.83 6.77 -3.46
C VAL A 231 3.54 6.32 -4.88
N LEU A 232 3.43 5.02 -5.14
CA LEU A 232 3.13 4.51 -6.48
C LEU A 232 1.81 5.06 -7.03
N ASN A 233 0.76 5.06 -6.21
CA ASN A 233 -0.53 5.63 -6.57
C ASN A 233 -0.44 7.14 -6.89
N ARG A 234 0.33 7.90 -6.09
CA ARG A 234 0.54 9.33 -6.34
C ARG A 234 1.33 9.59 -7.61
N LEU A 235 2.43 8.86 -7.87
CA LEU A 235 3.20 8.99 -9.10
C LEU A 235 2.35 8.69 -10.34
N ALA A 236 1.50 7.66 -10.27
CA ALA A 236 0.58 7.34 -11.36
C ALA A 236 -0.51 8.39 -11.58
N LYS A 237 -1.04 9.01 -10.49
CA LYS A 237 -2.15 9.97 -10.60
C LYS A 237 -1.72 11.43 -10.78
N GLU A 238 -0.67 11.85 -10.08
CA GLU A 238 -0.23 13.24 -10.08
C GLU A 238 0.64 13.58 -11.32
N PHE A 239 1.41 12.58 -11.80
CA PHE A 239 2.30 12.74 -12.94
C PHE A 239 1.91 11.91 -14.17
N GLU A 240 0.82 11.13 -14.06
CA GLU A 240 0.34 10.24 -15.13
C GLU A 240 1.42 9.25 -15.63
N LEU A 241 2.40 8.92 -14.76
CA LEU A 241 3.49 8.02 -15.10
C LEU A 241 3.00 6.58 -15.18
N PRO A 242 3.37 5.83 -16.24
CA PRO A 242 3.13 4.40 -16.28
C PRO A 242 3.91 3.71 -15.17
N VAL A 243 3.20 2.94 -14.34
CA VAL A 243 3.79 2.14 -13.26
C VAL A 243 3.89 0.69 -13.71
N THR A 244 5.04 0.10 -13.52
CA THR A 244 5.28 -1.32 -13.77
C THR A 244 5.84 -1.99 -12.53
N VAL A 245 5.55 -3.28 -12.36
CA VAL A 245 5.94 -4.04 -11.18
C VAL A 245 6.77 -5.25 -11.60
N PHE A 246 7.96 -5.33 -11.06
CA PHE A 246 8.90 -6.41 -11.27
C PHE A 246 9.11 -7.18 -9.98
N THR A 247 8.69 -8.44 -9.95
CA THR A 247 8.72 -9.31 -8.77
C THR A 247 9.33 -10.66 -9.10
N ASP A 248 9.49 -11.53 -8.12
CA ASP A 248 9.88 -12.92 -8.35
C ASP A 248 8.77 -13.70 -9.09
N GLY A 249 9.12 -14.83 -9.66
CA GLY A 249 8.23 -15.70 -10.43
C GLY A 249 7.59 -16.78 -9.54
N ASP A 250 6.86 -16.36 -8.52
CA ASP A 250 6.14 -17.24 -7.60
C ASP A 250 4.76 -16.68 -7.21
N PRO A 251 3.84 -17.51 -6.68
CA PRO A 251 2.49 -17.06 -6.36
C PRO A 251 2.42 -15.96 -5.29
N TRP A 252 3.38 -15.89 -4.38
CA TRP A 252 3.41 -14.88 -3.33
C TRP A 252 3.76 -13.52 -3.90
N SER A 253 4.70 -13.49 -4.84
CA SER A 253 5.11 -12.31 -5.57
C SER A 253 4.02 -11.79 -6.51
N TYR A 254 3.22 -12.67 -7.12
CA TYR A 254 2.03 -12.23 -7.87
C TYR A 254 1.01 -11.54 -6.97
N ARG A 255 0.86 -11.98 -5.72
CA ARG A 255 0.02 -11.29 -4.73
C ARG A 255 0.60 -9.93 -4.31
N ILE A 256 1.93 -9.78 -4.31
CA ILE A 256 2.58 -8.48 -4.13
C ILE A 256 2.15 -7.53 -5.25
N TYR A 257 2.30 -7.97 -6.51
CA TYR A 257 1.79 -7.21 -7.65
C TYR A 257 0.30 -6.88 -7.49
N ALA A 258 -0.54 -7.88 -7.23
CA ALA A 258 -1.98 -7.68 -7.07
C ALA A 258 -2.32 -6.73 -5.92
N SER A 259 -1.53 -6.67 -4.86
CA SER A 259 -1.72 -5.71 -3.77
C SER A 259 -1.36 -4.27 -4.17
N VAL A 260 -0.38 -4.10 -5.06
CA VAL A 260 -0.03 -2.80 -5.65
C VAL A 260 -1.11 -2.36 -6.63
N ALA A 261 -1.47 -3.21 -7.56
CA ALA A 261 -2.42 -2.88 -8.62
C ALA A 261 -3.86 -2.73 -8.08
N TYR A 262 -4.36 -3.71 -7.35
CA TYR A 262 -5.80 -3.84 -7.05
C TYR A 262 -6.12 -3.72 -5.55
N GLY A 263 -5.11 -3.57 -4.70
CA GLY A 263 -5.30 -3.52 -3.26
C GLY A 263 -5.62 -4.90 -2.65
N SER A 264 -6.28 -4.90 -1.50
CA SER A 264 -6.61 -6.12 -0.79
C SER A 264 -7.95 -6.02 -0.05
N ILE A 265 -8.61 -7.16 0.17
CA ILE A 265 -9.84 -7.27 0.97
C ILE A 265 -9.69 -6.59 2.34
N LYS A 266 -8.56 -6.75 2.99
CA LYS A 266 -8.27 -6.12 4.29
C LYS A 266 -8.27 -4.59 4.23
N SER A 267 -7.89 -4.02 3.10
CA SER A 267 -7.71 -2.59 2.89
C SER A 267 -8.81 -2.00 1.98
N ALA A 268 -9.96 -2.66 1.85
CA ALA A 268 -11.03 -2.24 0.95
C ALA A 268 -11.44 -0.77 1.13
N HIS A 269 -11.47 -0.28 2.39
CA HIS A 269 -11.83 1.10 2.73
C HIS A 269 -10.84 2.18 2.23
N ILE A 270 -9.63 1.78 1.85
CA ILE A 270 -8.57 2.69 1.36
C ILE A 270 -7.97 2.21 0.04
N SER A 271 -8.58 1.22 -0.61
CA SER A 271 -8.05 0.67 -1.86
C SER A 271 -7.90 1.74 -2.93
N GLU A 272 -8.84 2.67 -3.07
CA GLU A 272 -8.76 3.76 -4.06
C GLU A 272 -7.55 4.68 -3.88
N ILE A 273 -7.02 4.76 -2.65
CA ILE A 273 -5.88 5.63 -2.32
C ILE A 273 -4.55 4.87 -2.44
N LEU A 274 -4.56 3.57 -2.19
CA LEU A 274 -3.35 2.75 -2.12
C LEU A 274 -3.13 1.88 -3.36
N ALA A 275 -4.18 1.54 -4.09
CA ALA A 275 -4.07 0.73 -5.30
C ALA A 275 -3.72 1.60 -6.51
N THR A 276 -3.02 1.00 -7.45
CA THR A 276 -2.64 1.60 -8.73
C THR A 276 -3.12 0.67 -9.86
N PRO A 277 -4.42 0.73 -10.25
CA PRO A 277 -4.99 -0.20 -11.23
C PRO A 277 -4.28 -0.17 -12.58
N SER A 278 -3.70 0.97 -12.96
CA SER A 278 -2.90 1.12 -14.18
C SER A 278 -1.54 0.42 -14.12
N ALA A 279 -1.13 -0.11 -12.95
CA ALA A 279 0.14 -0.81 -12.81
C ALA A 279 0.15 -2.12 -13.60
N ARG A 280 1.25 -2.41 -14.29
CA ARG A 280 1.40 -3.60 -15.12
C ARG A 280 2.49 -4.51 -14.59
N PHE A 281 2.26 -5.81 -14.68
CA PHE A 281 3.23 -6.82 -14.29
C PHE A 281 4.27 -7.02 -15.39
N ILE A 282 5.56 -6.84 -15.09
CA ILE A 282 6.65 -7.09 -16.03
C ILE A 282 7.04 -8.57 -16.02
N GLY A 283 7.29 -9.12 -14.84
CA GLY A 283 7.87 -10.46 -14.61
C GLY A 283 8.37 -10.59 -13.16
N VAL A 284 8.95 -11.71 -12.78
CA VAL A 284 9.34 -12.86 -13.60
C VAL A 284 8.09 -13.67 -13.97
N GLN A 285 7.86 -13.84 -15.24
CA GLN A 285 6.71 -14.62 -15.73
C GLN A 285 7.05 -16.11 -15.78
N PRO A 286 6.10 -17.01 -15.62
CA PRO A 286 6.31 -18.44 -15.87
C PRO A 286 6.89 -18.77 -17.26
N SER A 287 6.48 -18.00 -18.27
CA SER A 287 7.08 -18.10 -19.61
C SER A 287 8.56 -17.73 -19.63
N ASP A 288 9.02 -16.78 -18.79
CA ASP A 288 10.43 -16.40 -18.71
C ASP A 288 11.29 -17.54 -18.16
N ILE A 289 10.78 -18.31 -17.21
CA ILE A 289 11.48 -19.47 -16.64
C ILE A 289 11.82 -20.47 -17.76
N ARG A 290 10.86 -20.72 -18.64
CA ARG A 290 11.03 -21.63 -19.78
C ARG A 290 11.91 -21.02 -20.89
N ASP A 291 11.60 -19.78 -21.29
CA ASP A 291 12.15 -19.17 -22.50
C ASP A 291 13.61 -18.73 -22.31
N TYR A 292 13.99 -18.39 -21.09
CA TYR A 292 15.35 -18.04 -20.71
C TYR A 292 16.12 -19.15 -19.99
N ASP A 293 15.49 -20.32 -19.76
CA ASP A 293 16.08 -21.45 -19.03
C ASP A 293 16.63 -20.99 -17.65
N LEU A 294 15.80 -20.26 -16.91
CA LEU A 294 16.23 -19.64 -15.65
C LEU A 294 16.48 -20.68 -14.56
N PRO A 295 17.54 -20.53 -13.76
CA PRO A 295 17.67 -21.27 -12.51
C PRO A 295 16.39 -21.19 -11.68
N SER A 296 15.88 -22.34 -11.28
CA SER A 296 14.53 -22.41 -10.67
C SER A 296 14.42 -23.54 -9.67
N ASP A 297 13.54 -23.32 -8.69
CA ASP A 297 13.16 -24.31 -7.68
C ASP A 297 11.81 -24.96 -8.01
N LYS A 298 11.59 -26.16 -7.48
CA LYS A 298 10.28 -26.81 -7.58
C LYS A 298 9.23 -26.07 -6.72
N LEU A 299 8.02 -26.02 -7.23
CA LEU A 299 6.88 -25.54 -6.44
C LEU A 299 6.65 -26.45 -5.23
N THR A 300 6.39 -25.82 -4.09
CA THR A 300 5.92 -26.52 -2.90
C THR A 300 4.41 -26.81 -3.00
N GLU A 301 3.88 -27.69 -2.15
CA GLU A 301 2.42 -27.91 -2.08
C GLU A 301 1.64 -26.62 -1.77
N GLN A 302 2.24 -25.72 -0.97
CA GLN A 302 1.66 -24.41 -0.66
C GLN A 302 1.62 -23.50 -1.88
N ASP A 303 2.67 -23.49 -2.68
CA ASP A 303 2.74 -22.72 -3.92
C ASP A 303 1.67 -23.22 -4.92
N VAL A 304 1.55 -24.53 -5.10
CA VAL A 304 0.51 -25.12 -5.95
C VAL A 304 -0.91 -24.77 -5.47
N SER A 305 -1.13 -24.83 -4.16
CA SER A 305 -2.42 -24.44 -3.57
C SER A 305 -2.72 -22.95 -3.78
N ALA A 306 -1.71 -22.11 -3.65
CA ALA A 306 -1.83 -20.67 -3.88
C ALA A 306 -2.16 -20.35 -5.34
N LEU A 307 -1.44 -20.92 -6.31
CA LEU A 307 -1.71 -20.76 -7.74
C LEU A 307 -3.15 -21.20 -8.12
N LYS A 308 -3.61 -22.34 -7.59
CA LYS A 308 -4.99 -22.77 -7.81
C LYS A 308 -6.02 -21.80 -7.22
N SER A 309 -5.71 -21.16 -6.09
CA SER A 309 -6.58 -20.14 -5.49
C SER A 309 -6.61 -18.87 -6.34
N GLU A 310 -5.50 -18.50 -6.98
CA GLU A 310 -5.41 -17.32 -7.85
C GLU A 310 -6.25 -17.47 -9.12
N LEU A 311 -6.38 -18.67 -9.67
CA LEU A 311 -7.29 -18.92 -10.80
C LEU A 311 -8.77 -18.59 -10.51
N THR A 312 -9.14 -18.46 -9.24
CA THR A 312 -10.49 -18.09 -8.80
C THR A 312 -10.57 -16.69 -8.20
N ASP A 313 -9.45 -15.97 -8.13
CA ASP A 313 -9.38 -14.62 -7.61
C ASP A 313 -9.67 -13.62 -8.77
N PRO A 314 -10.65 -12.71 -8.63
CA PRO A 314 -11.03 -11.78 -9.69
C PRO A 314 -9.86 -10.90 -10.17
N ARG A 315 -8.86 -10.65 -9.35
CA ARG A 315 -7.67 -9.88 -9.73
C ARG A 315 -6.80 -10.55 -10.79
N PHE A 316 -6.92 -11.86 -10.95
CA PHE A 316 -6.21 -12.69 -11.93
C PHE A 316 -7.16 -13.28 -12.99
N ALA A 317 -8.40 -12.79 -13.08
CA ALA A 317 -9.43 -13.30 -14.00
C ALA A 317 -9.25 -12.78 -15.44
N THR A 318 -8.03 -12.84 -15.97
CA THR A 318 -7.69 -12.51 -17.36
C THR A 318 -7.12 -13.72 -18.08
N ASP A 319 -7.27 -13.75 -19.40
CA ASP A 319 -6.69 -14.84 -20.23
C ASP A 319 -5.18 -14.93 -20.01
N TYR A 320 -4.49 -13.79 -19.93
CA TYR A 320 -3.05 -13.73 -19.64
C TYR A 320 -2.70 -14.43 -18.32
N TRP A 321 -3.34 -14.10 -17.21
CA TRP A 321 -3.04 -14.72 -15.92
C TRP A 321 -3.42 -16.19 -15.88
N THR A 322 -4.55 -16.56 -16.49
CA THR A 322 -4.98 -17.96 -16.59
C THR A 322 -3.95 -18.78 -17.35
N GLU A 323 -3.42 -18.28 -18.46
CA GLU A 323 -2.37 -18.94 -19.24
C GLU A 323 -1.07 -19.08 -18.44
N GLN A 324 -0.58 -17.98 -17.82
CA GLN A 324 0.67 -17.97 -17.07
C GLN A 324 0.61 -18.88 -15.83
N ILE A 325 -0.49 -18.84 -15.08
CA ILE A 325 -0.64 -19.70 -13.89
C ILE A 325 -0.73 -21.19 -14.28
N ASN A 326 -1.47 -21.52 -15.33
CA ASN A 326 -1.53 -22.90 -15.82
C ASN A 326 -0.18 -23.39 -16.35
N LEU A 327 0.57 -22.52 -17.05
CA LEU A 327 1.93 -22.81 -17.48
C LEU A 327 2.83 -23.11 -16.27
N GLN A 328 2.79 -22.28 -15.24
CA GLN A 328 3.59 -22.48 -14.03
C GLN A 328 3.25 -23.78 -13.31
N LEU A 329 1.96 -24.11 -13.18
CA LEU A 329 1.52 -25.38 -12.63
C LEU A 329 2.04 -26.58 -13.45
N SER A 330 2.10 -26.45 -14.78
CA SER A 330 2.61 -27.50 -15.69
C SER A 330 4.14 -27.65 -15.60
N LEU A 331 4.87 -26.53 -15.51
CA LEU A 331 6.34 -26.53 -15.34
C LEU A 331 6.73 -27.05 -13.96
N ASN A 332 5.89 -26.83 -12.95
CA ASN A 332 6.17 -27.12 -11.54
C ASN A 332 7.44 -26.43 -11.01
N LEU A 333 7.69 -25.21 -11.48
CA LEU A 333 8.91 -24.42 -11.21
C LEU A 333 8.55 -23.00 -10.77
N LYS A 334 9.44 -22.41 -9.97
CA LYS A 334 9.45 -20.98 -9.60
C LYS A 334 10.88 -20.43 -9.68
N SER A 335 11.01 -19.15 -9.90
CA SER A 335 12.32 -18.51 -10.07
C SER A 335 12.33 -17.11 -9.44
N GLU A 336 13.47 -16.72 -8.92
CA GLU A 336 13.69 -15.37 -8.38
C GLU A 336 14.18 -14.40 -9.47
N GLN A 337 14.00 -13.09 -9.26
CA GLN A 337 14.54 -12.04 -10.13
C GLN A 337 16.06 -12.19 -10.35
N GLN A 338 16.79 -12.60 -9.31
CA GLN A 338 18.23 -12.77 -9.35
C GLN A 338 18.67 -13.92 -10.26
N ALA A 339 17.80 -14.84 -10.62
CA ALA A 339 18.10 -15.93 -11.53
C ALA A 339 18.54 -15.46 -12.92
N PHE A 340 18.10 -14.27 -13.34
CA PHE A 340 18.56 -13.65 -14.57
C PHE A 340 20.08 -13.41 -14.61
N ALA A 341 20.75 -13.31 -13.44
CA ALA A 341 22.20 -13.16 -13.38
C ALA A 341 22.98 -14.34 -14.02
N ALA A 342 22.34 -15.51 -14.15
CA ALA A 342 22.90 -16.63 -14.91
C ALA A 342 23.15 -16.29 -16.39
N ARG A 343 22.47 -15.26 -16.91
CA ARG A 343 22.65 -14.79 -18.31
C ARG A 343 23.62 -13.60 -18.42
N GLY A 344 24.12 -13.12 -17.28
CA GLY A 344 24.99 -11.93 -17.17
C GLY A 344 24.37 -10.86 -16.27
N LEU A 345 25.24 -10.09 -15.62
CA LEU A 345 24.79 -9.06 -14.66
C LEU A 345 24.06 -7.88 -15.33
N ASP A 346 24.33 -7.66 -16.63
CA ASP A 346 23.71 -6.58 -17.40
C ASP A 346 22.47 -7.03 -18.18
N PHE A 347 22.19 -8.35 -18.22
CA PHE A 347 21.10 -8.91 -19.04
C PHE A 347 19.73 -8.29 -18.70
N VAL A 348 19.43 -8.11 -17.41
CA VAL A 348 18.14 -7.53 -16.99
C VAL A 348 18.00 -6.08 -17.45
N THR A 349 19.09 -5.31 -17.36
CA THR A 349 19.10 -3.86 -17.66
C THR A 349 19.19 -3.57 -19.14
N ASP A 350 19.90 -4.39 -19.91
CA ASP A 350 20.19 -4.12 -21.31
C ASP A 350 19.29 -4.88 -22.29
N GLU A 351 18.75 -6.01 -21.89
CA GLU A 351 17.95 -6.85 -22.77
C GLU A 351 16.54 -7.12 -22.25
N TYR A 352 16.40 -7.68 -21.05
CA TYR A 352 15.10 -8.16 -20.55
C TYR A 352 14.09 -7.03 -20.30
N LEU A 353 14.41 -6.08 -19.41
CA LEU A 353 13.49 -4.99 -19.09
C LEU A 353 13.19 -4.09 -20.28
N PRO A 354 14.19 -3.66 -21.11
CA PRO A 354 13.89 -2.85 -22.30
C PRO A 354 12.98 -3.57 -23.29
N ALA A 355 13.19 -4.86 -23.54
CA ALA A 355 12.33 -5.66 -24.42
C ALA A 355 10.90 -5.75 -23.88
N ARG A 356 10.74 -6.01 -22.59
CA ARG A 356 9.44 -6.08 -21.91
C ARG A 356 8.72 -4.74 -21.93
N LEU A 357 9.36 -3.68 -21.50
CA LEU A 357 8.80 -2.34 -21.45
C LEU A 357 8.39 -1.84 -22.85
N SER A 358 9.20 -2.16 -23.88
CA SER A 358 8.84 -1.84 -25.26
C SER A 358 7.63 -2.63 -25.75
N SER A 359 7.55 -3.94 -25.44
CA SER A 359 6.39 -4.77 -25.80
C SER A 359 5.10 -4.31 -25.13
N MET A 360 5.21 -3.70 -23.95
CA MET A 360 4.10 -3.12 -23.21
C MET A 360 3.77 -1.69 -23.66
N GLY A 361 4.54 -1.08 -24.56
CA GLY A 361 4.38 0.30 -24.98
C GLY A 361 4.70 1.34 -23.90
N VAL A 362 5.46 0.95 -22.87
CA VAL A 362 5.92 1.83 -21.79
C VAL A 362 7.20 2.54 -22.22
N LEU A 363 8.15 1.82 -22.77
CA LEU A 363 9.35 2.39 -23.36
C LEU A 363 9.09 2.72 -24.83
N ARG A 364 9.15 4.00 -25.18
CA ARG A 364 9.09 4.46 -26.57
C ARG A 364 10.51 4.42 -27.14
N ARG A 365 10.70 3.73 -28.26
CA ARG A 365 11.95 3.74 -29.01
C ARG A 365 12.14 5.03 -29.77
#